data_8cee12fc0cb1ce682a67d5b892e11c8c
#
_entry.id   8cee12fc0cb1ce682a67d5b892e11c8c
#
_cell.length_a   1.000
_cell.length_b   1.000
_cell.length_c   1.000
_cell.angle_alpha   90.00
_cell.angle_beta   90.00
_cell.angle_gamma   90.00
#
_symmetry.space_group_name_H-M   'P 1'
#
loop_
_entity.id
_entity.type
_entity.pdbx_description
1 polymer ?
#
loop_
_entity_poly.entity_id
_entity_poly.type
_entity_poly.pdbx_seq_one_letter_code
_entity_poly.pdbx_strand_id
1 'polypeptide(L)'
;IPGFYNVQTNVSGIVYDSLSFEGYSTLNTIGEPALPVITQLIGLPSYGSECNITIEDSIWTGIEINKVYPYQTPLLETEEQVEFDISTSVYNSASFNSDLVCIGTTMLYKGVKNANLQICPFRYSPIANKLSVMKEFIINISFDGTDEEDAGVLLSGFENLIGTISNYNTALMDTYNTALVRSLRRTDYQCYDYLIIG
;
A
#
# COMPACT_ATOMS: atom_id res chain seq x y z
N ILE A 1 8.74 5.94 -12.19
CA ILE A 1 7.55 5.07 -12.15
C ILE A 1 7.88 3.81 -12.91
N PRO A 2 7.51 2.60 -12.42
CA PRO A 2 7.66 1.34 -13.14
C PRO A 2 7.02 1.41 -14.53
N GLY A 3 7.38 0.50 -15.42
CA GLY A 3 6.84 0.45 -16.78
C GLY A 3 5.30 0.48 -16.75
N PHE A 4 4.73 1.51 -17.35
CA PHE A 4 3.28 1.71 -17.44
C PHE A 4 2.77 1.10 -18.73
N TYR A 5 1.79 0.23 -18.64
CA TYR A 5 1.16 -0.45 -19.75
C TYR A 5 -0.31 -0.07 -19.84
N ASN A 6 -0.79 0.07 -21.07
CA ASN A 6 -2.18 0.28 -21.39
C ASN A 6 -2.63 -0.74 -22.46
N VAL A 7 -3.65 -1.52 -22.15
CA VAL A 7 -4.25 -2.48 -23.06
C VAL A 7 -5.71 -2.11 -23.29
N GLN A 8 -6.12 -1.95 -24.55
CA GLN A 8 -7.50 -1.63 -24.90
C GLN A 8 -8.38 -2.86 -24.96
N THR A 9 -9.56 -2.77 -24.35
CA THR A 9 -10.57 -3.82 -24.35
C THR A 9 -11.91 -3.23 -24.77
N ASN A 10 -12.63 -3.87 -25.69
CA ASN A 10 -13.97 -3.47 -26.11
C ASN A 10 -15.01 -4.32 -25.38
N VAL A 11 -15.91 -3.67 -24.66
CA VAL A 11 -17.04 -4.32 -23.99
C VAL A 11 -18.33 -3.64 -24.48
N SER A 12 -19.18 -4.39 -25.16
CA SER A 12 -20.47 -3.91 -25.68
C SER A 12 -20.39 -2.62 -26.49
N GLY A 13 -19.30 -2.45 -27.27
CA GLY A 13 -19.09 -1.29 -28.12
C GLY A 13 -18.42 -0.09 -27.42
N ILE A 14 -18.11 -0.20 -26.15
CA ILE A 14 -17.35 0.82 -25.39
C ILE A 14 -15.91 0.36 -25.25
N VAL A 15 -14.97 1.24 -25.60
CA VAL A 15 -13.53 0.99 -25.45
C VAL A 15 -13.10 1.41 -24.05
N TYR A 16 -12.44 0.51 -23.37
CA TYR A 16 -11.81 0.72 -22.05
C TYR A 16 -10.30 0.58 -22.14
N ASP A 17 -9.59 1.34 -21.34
CA ASP A 17 -8.15 1.22 -21.13
C ASP A 17 -7.88 0.47 -19.82
N SER A 18 -7.28 -0.70 -19.93
CA SER A 18 -6.79 -1.49 -18.81
C SER A 18 -5.36 -1.06 -18.52
N LEU A 19 -5.16 -0.45 -17.35
CA LEU A 19 -3.91 0.15 -16.94
C LEU A 19 -3.18 -0.77 -15.97
N SER A 20 -1.86 -0.91 -16.12
CA SER A 20 -1.06 -1.72 -15.19
C SER A 20 0.37 -1.19 -15.05
N PHE A 21 0.98 -1.47 -13.88
CA PHE A 21 2.42 -1.41 -13.69
C PHE A 21 2.97 -2.83 -13.58
N GLU A 22 4.13 -3.07 -14.15
CA GLU A 22 4.78 -4.37 -14.07
C GLU A 22 5.07 -4.75 -12.61
N GLY A 23 4.54 -5.90 -12.17
CA GLY A 23 4.75 -6.42 -10.81
C GLY A 23 3.91 -5.77 -9.71
N TYR A 24 2.94 -4.92 -10.06
CA TYR A 24 2.07 -4.25 -9.10
C TYR A 24 0.60 -4.60 -9.30
N SER A 25 -0.20 -4.38 -8.26
CA SER A 25 -1.65 -4.59 -8.27
C SER A 25 -2.42 -3.35 -8.75
N THR A 26 -3.73 -3.45 -8.77
CA THR A 26 -4.65 -2.33 -9.02
C THR A 26 -5.59 -2.13 -7.83
N LEU A 27 -6.29 -1.00 -7.79
CA LEU A 27 -7.46 -0.83 -6.93
C LEU A 27 -8.46 -1.95 -7.26
N ASN A 28 -9.11 -2.52 -6.24
CA ASN A 28 -9.86 -3.76 -6.35
C ASN A 28 -11.31 -3.65 -5.87
N THR A 29 -11.88 -2.46 -5.90
CA THR A 29 -13.31 -2.28 -5.66
C THR A 29 -14.09 -2.66 -6.92
N ILE A 30 -14.95 -3.66 -6.82
CA ILE A 30 -15.74 -4.19 -7.95
C ILE A 30 -16.54 -3.08 -8.63
N GLY A 31 -16.43 -3.00 -9.95
CA GLY A 31 -17.12 -2.01 -10.77
C GLY A 31 -16.49 -0.62 -10.80
N GLU A 32 -15.49 -0.33 -9.97
CA GLU A 32 -14.77 0.94 -9.96
C GLU A 32 -13.49 0.91 -10.82
N PRO A 33 -12.95 2.06 -11.23
CA PRO A 33 -11.75 2.12 -12.07
C PRO A 33 -10.56 1.36 -11.46
N ALA A 34 -10.05 0.36 -12.16
CA ALA A 34 -8.92 -0.44 -11.75
C ALA A 34 -7.60 0.32 -11.99
N LEU A 35 -7.33 1.35 -11.19
CA LEU A 35 -6.10 2.14 -11.28
C LEU A 35 -4.92 1.37 -10.65
N PRO A 36 -3.74 1.36 -11.29
CA PRO A 36 -2.55 0.71 -10.74
C PRO A 36 -2.13 1.33 -9.41
N VAL A 37 -1.67 0.49 -8.49
CA VAL A 37 -1.16 0.91 -7.18
C VAL A 37 0.22 0.33 -6.93
N ILE A 38 1.10 1.15 -6.40
CA ILE A 38 2.43 0.75 -5.95
C ILE A 38 2.31 0.39 -4.48
N THR A 39 2.72 -0.81 -4.12
CA THR A 39 2.73 -1.26 -2.72
C THR A 39 4.16 -1.45 -2.26
N GLN A 40 4.51 -0.84 -1.13
CA GLN A 40 5.82 -0.98 -0.51
C GLN A 40 5.67 -1.33 0.96
N LEU A 41 6.51 -2.23 1.46
CA LEU A 41 6.58 -2.51 2.88
C LEU A 41 7.44 -1.44 3.55
N ILE A 42 6.89 -0.80 4.58
CA ILE A 42 7.60 0.17 5.41
C ILE A 42 7.72 -0.36 6.84
N GLY A 43 8.86 -0.11 7.46
CA GLY A 43 9.07 -0.34 8.88
C GLY A 43 8.52 0.83 9.70
N LEU A 44 7.86 0.49 10.79
CA LEU A 44 7.33 1.44 11.76
C LEU A 44 8.23 1.44 13.00
N PRO A 45 8.37 2.58 13.71
CA PRO A 45 9.14 2.61 14.95
C PRO A 45 8.50 1.70 16.01
N SER A 46 9.28 1.32 17.00
CA SER A 46 8.82 0.49 18.12
C SER A 46 7.78 1.18 19.01
N TYR A 47 7.70 2.50 18.92
CA TYR A 47 6.80 3.35 19.69
C TYR A 47 5.87 4.13 18.73
N GLY A 48 4.80 4.69 19.29
CA GLY A 48 3.84 5.51 18.56
C GLY A 48 2.82 4.69 17.80
N SER A 49 1.60 5.18 17.78
CA SER A 49 0.46 4.53 17.14
C SER A 49 -0.04 5.29 15.92
N GLU A 50 0.31 6.57 15.80
CA GLU A 50 -0.18 7.43 14.74
C GLU A 50 0.89 7.68 13.68
N CYS A 51 0.52 7.45 12.45
CA CYS A 51 1.36 7.69 11.29
C CYS A 51 0.72 8.78 10.44
N ASN A 52 1.45 9.89 10.27
CA ASN A 52 1.05 11.00 9.41
C ASN A 52 1.79 10.91 8.07
N ILE A 53 1.04 10.98 6.97
CA ILE A 53 1.61 10.94 5.63
C ILE A 53 1.27 12.24 4.91
N THR A 54 2.29 12.83 4.33
CA THR A 54 2.15 14.00 3.44
C THR A 54 2.87 13.73 2.12
N ILE A 55 2.27 14.24 1.03
CA ILE A 55 2.91 14.24 -0.29
C ILE A 55 3.46 15.64 -0.52
N GLU A 56 4.76 15.71 -0.77
CA GLU A 56 5.46 16.94 -1.09
C GLU A 56 5.98 16.88 -2.54
N ASP A 57 6.19 18.04 -3.15
CA ASP A 57 6.85 18.21 -4.45
C ASP A 57 6.39 17.23 -5.54
N SER A 58 5.09 17.21 -5.85
CA SER A 58 4.55 16.32 -6.86
C SER A 58 4.49 16.97 -8.25
N ILE A 59 4.98 16.25 -9.26
CA ILE A 59 4.90 16.63 -10.67
C ILE A 59 3.84 15.78 -11.37
N TRP A 60 2.84 16.44 -11.94
CA TRP A 60 1.72 15.81 -12.62
C TRP A 60 1.80 15.94 -14.14
N THR A 61 1.38 14.90 -14.84
CA THR A 61 1.22 14.90 -16.30
C THR A 61 -0.17 14.40 -16.65
N GLY A 62 -0.89 15.14 -17.50
CA GLY A 62 -2.17 14.70 -18.03
C GLY A 62 -2.00 13.76 -19.22
N ILE A 63 -2.83 12.74 -19.29
CA ILE A 63 -2.92 11.77 -20.38
C ILE A 63 -4.39 11.67 -20.79
N GLU A 64 -4.66 11.75 -22.11
CA GLU A 64 -5.98 11.42 -22.65
C GLU A 64 -6.08 9.90 -22.79
N ILE A 65 -7.17 9.36 -22.26
CA ILE A 65 -7.44 7.92 -22.27
C ILE A 65 -8.91 7.68 -22.65
N ASN A 66 -9.24 6.45 -22.98
CA ASN A 66 -10.63 5.98 -22.95
C ASN A 66 -11.11 5.85 -21.49
N LYS A 67 -12.25 5.22 -21.29
CA LYS A 67 -12.65 4.89 -19.92
C LYS A 67 -11.68 3.89 -19.31
N VAL A 68 -11.29 4.10 -18.06
CA VAL A 68 -10.49 3.10 -17.34
C VAL A 68 -11.33 1.83 -17.17
N TYR A 69 -10.75 0.66 -17.42
CA TYR A 69 -11.43 -0.63 -17.23
C TYR A 69 -11.80 -0.83 -15.76
N PRO A 70 -13.05 -1.15 -15.42
CA PRO A 70 -13.45 -1.37 -14.05
C PRO A 70 -12.89 -2.70 -13.52
N TYR A 71 -12.60 -2.73 -12.22
CA TYR A 71 -12.25 -3.98 -11.56
C TYR A 71 -13.43 -4.94 -11.59
N GLN A 72 -13.20 -6.14 -12.08
CA GLN A 72 -14.23 -7.16 -12.22
C GLN A 72 -14.20 -8.14 -11.06
N THR A 73 -15.34 -8.75 -10.79
CA THR A 73 -15.42 -9.87 -9.85
C THR A 73 -14.46 -10.98 -10.29
N PRO A 74 -13.52 -11.41 -9.43
CA PRO A 74 -12.66 -12.55 -9.75
C PRO A 74 -13.48 -13.82 -9.94
N LEU A 75 -13.28 -14.49 -11.08
CA LEU A 75 -13.93 -15.76 -11.40
C LEU A 75 -13.09 -16.93 -10.90
N LEU A 76 -13.74 -17.91 -10.31
CA LEU A 76 -13.16 -19.24 -10.11
C LEU A 76 -13.25 -20.02 -11.43
N GLU A 77 -12.30 -20.94 -11.68
CA GLU A 77 -12.24 -21.73 -12.95
C GLU A 77 -13.52 -22.51 -13.27
N THR A 78 -14.39 -22.71 -12.28
CA THR A 78 -15.64 -23.47 -12.39
C THR A 78 -16.88 -22.60 -12.51
N GLU A 79 -16.76 -21.27 -12.48
CA GLU A 79 -17.89 -20.35 -12.49
C GLU A 79 -18.26 -19.95 -13.93
N GLU A 80 -19.57 -19.81 -14.15
CA GLU A 80 -20.10 -19.28 -15.41
C GLU A 80 -19.79 -17.78 -15.53
N GLN A 81 -19.81 -17.27 -16.76
CA GLN A 81 -19.52 -15.88 -17.08
C GLN A 81 -20.44 -14.93 -16.29
N VAL A 82 -19.83 -14.09 -15.43
CA VAL A 82 -20.54 -13.07 -14.66
C VAL A 82 -20.80 -11.84 -15.52
N GLU A 83 -21.88 -11.13 -15.22
CA GLU A 83 -22.17 -9.84 -15.85
C GLU A 83 -21.01 -8.85 -15.63
N PHE A 84 -20.82 -7.95 -16.61
CA PHE A 84 -19.79 -6.94 -16.55
C PHE A 84 -20.11 -5.90 -15.46
N ASP A 85 -19.31 -5.91 -14.40
CA ASP A 85 -19.47 -5.00 -13.27
C ASP A 85 -19.01 -3.59 -13.64
N ILE A 86 -19.89 -2.59 -13.44
CA ILE A 86 -19.57 -1.18 -13.62
C ILE A 86 -20.37 -0.29 -12.65
N SER A 87 -19.68 0.51 -11.87
CA SER A 87 -20.29 1.51 -10.99
C SER A 87 -20.73 2.74 -11.78
N THR A 88 -21.99 2.77 -12.17
CA THR A 88 -22.57 3.88 -12.94
C THR A 88 -22.40 5.23 -12.25
N SER A 89 -22.48 5.28 -10.94
CA SER A 89 -22.30 6.51 -10.15
C SER A 89 -20.88 7.06 -10.29
N VAL A 90 -19.88 6.19 -10.22
CA VAL A 90 -18.47 6.57 -10.35
C VAL A 90 -18.15 7.00 -11.78
N TYR A 91 -18.58 6.24 -12.79
CA TYR A 91 -18.29 6.56 -14.19
C TYR A 91 -19.06 7.78 -14.73
N ASN A 92 -20.10 8.24 -14.04
CA ASN A 92 -20.80 9.50 -14.31
C ASN A 92 -20.35 10.65 -13.41
N SER A 93 -19.31 10.48 -12.61
CA SER A 93 -18.76 11.53 -11.76
C SER A 93 -17.72 12.39 -12.50
N ALA A 94 -17.55 13.63 -12.06
CA ALA A 94 -16.53 14.53 -12.58
C ALA A 94 -15.11 14.13 -12.16
N SER A 95 -14.99 13.44 -11.03
CA SER A 95 -13.72 12.96 -10.51
C SER A 95 -13.90 11.65 -9.78
N PHE A 96 -12.96 10.76 -9.96
CA PHE A 96 -12.76 9.58 -9.12
C PHE A 96 -11.61 9.87 -8.16
N ASN A 97 -11.94 9.97 -6.89
CA ASN A 97 -10.98 10.27 -5.84
C ASN A 97 -10.65 8.96 -5.10
N SER A 98 -9.51 8.39 -5.41
CA SER A 98 -8.84 7.43 -4.56
C SER A 98 -7.85 8.17 -3.67
N ASP A 99 -7.59 7.63 -2.48
CA ASP A 99 -6.48 8.12 -1.66
C ASP A 99 -5.18 7.94 -2.42
N LEU A 100 -4.43 9.03 -2.59
CA LEU A 100 -3.15 8.99 -3.31
C LEU A 100 -2.12 8.15 -2.57
N VAL A 101 -2.19 8.17 -1.24
CA VAL A 101 -1.32 7.38 -0.36
C VAL A 101 -2.12 6.95 0.86
N CYS A 102 -2.03 5.67 1.21
CA CYS A 102 -2.60 5.15 2.44
C CYS A 102 -1.67 4.10 3.06
N ILE A 103 -1.80 3.92 4.37
CA ILE A 103 -1.12 2.86 5.11
C ILE A 103 -2.14 1.79 5.46
N GLY A 104 -1.79 0.55 5.14
CA GLY A 104 -2.57 -0.62 5.51
C GLY A 104 -2.37 -1.02 6.98
N THR A 105 -2.95 -2.13 7.35
CA THR A 105 -2.88 -2.66 8.71
C THR A 105 -1.43 -2.90 9.13
N THR A 106 -1.11 -2.50 10.36
CA THR A 106 0.19 -2.79 10.98
C THR A 106 0.33 -4.28 11.26
N MET A 107 1.48 -4.82 10.92
CA MET A 107 1.87 -6.20 11.15
C MET A 107 3.15 -6.25 11.98
N LEU A 108 3.31 -7.31 12.75
CA LEU A 108 4.56 -7.60 13.45
C LEU A 108 5.25 -8.77 12.75
N TYR A 109 6.42 -8.54 12.19
CA TYR A 109 7.23 -9.59 11.56
C TYR A 109 8.64 -9.59 12.16
N LYS A 110 9.01 -10.70 12.76
CA LYS A 110 10.31 -10.88 13.48
C LYS A 110 10.60 -9.78 14.52
N GLY A 111 9.56 -9.30 15.19
CA GLY A 111 9.67 -8.25 16.18
C GLY A 111 9.68 -6.83 15.63
N VAL A 112 9.72 -6.65 14.32
CA VAL A 112 9.63 -5.33 13.67
C VAL A 112 8.20 -5.04 13.28
N LYS A 113 7.64 -3.92 13.74
CA LYS A 113 6.36 -3.41 13.25
C LYS A 113 6.54 -2.95 11.80
N ASN A 114 5.63 -3.31 10.95
CA ASN A 114 5.63 -2.88 9.56
C ASN A 114 4.21 -2.74 9.04
N ALA A 115 4.06 -2.02 7.93
CA ALA A 115 2.80 -1.85 7.23
C ALA A 115 3.04 -1.72 5.73
N ASN A 116 2.01 -2.02 4.95
CA ASN A 116 2.02 -1.76 3.51
C ASN A 116 1.66 -0.30 3.26
N LEU A 117 2.58 0.44 2.66
CA LEU A 117 2.33 1.75 2.07
C LEU A 117 1.79 1.52 0.66
N GLN A 118 0.56 1.93 0.42
CA GLN A 118 -0.09 1.85 -0.88
C GLN A 118 -0.15 3.25 -1.50
N ILE A 119 0.35 3.37 -2.74
CA ILE A 119 0.43 4.61 -3.48
C ILE A 119 -0.36 4.45 -4.77
N CYS A 120 -1.41 5.25 -4.97
CA CYS A 120 -2.16 5.36 -6.21
C CYS A 120 -1.79 6.70 -6.90
N PRO A 121 -0.80 6.72 -7.81
CA PRO A 121 -0.29 7.98 -8.38
C PRO A 121 -1.18 8.53 -9.48
N PHE A 122 -2.50 8.39 -9.36
CA PHE A 122 -3.45 8.77 -10.38
C PHE A 122 -4.58 9.63 -9.85
N ARG A 123 -5.03 10.57 -10.68
CA ARG A 123 -6.32 11.24 -10.57
C ARG A 123 -7.07 11.01 -11.86
N TYR A 124 -8.27 10.48 -11.76
CA TYR A 124 -9.09 10.14 -12.92
C TYR A 124 -10.36 10.96 -12.97
N SER A 125 -10.67 11.50 -14.16
CA SER A 125 -11.93 12.18 -14.46
C SER A 125 -12.73 11.35 -15.45
N PRO A 126 -13.71 10.53 -15.00
CA PRO A 126 -14.44 9.61 -15.85
C PRO A 126 -15.23 10.28 -16.97
N ILE A 127 -15.91 11.39 -16.67
CA ILE A 127 -16.70 12.14 -17.68
C ILE A 127 -15.80 12.75 -18.75
N ALA A 128 -14.64 13.26 -18.34
CA ALA A 128 -13.73 13.94 -19.26
C ALA A 128 -12.78 12.96 -19.98
N ASN A 129 -12.76 11.68 -19.62
CA ASN A 129 -11.79 10.67 -20.08
C ASN A 129 -10.35 11.16 -19.94
N LYS A 130 -10.04 11.76 -18.78
CA LYS A 130 -8.71 12.31 -18.49
C LYS A 130 -8.11 11.64 -17.29
N LEU A 131 -6.85 11.23 -17.44
CA LEU A 131 -6.03 10.68 -16.39
C LEU A 131 -4.86 11.62 -16.12
N SER A 132 -4.65 12.01 -14.87
CA SER A 132 -3.45 12.70 -14.45
C SER A 132 -2.57 11.73 -13.68
N VAL A 133 -1.30 11.65 -14.06
CA VAL A 133 -0.31 10.75 -13.46
C VAL A 133 0.72 11.57 -12.71
N MET A 134 0.95 11.21 -11.47
CA MET A 134 2.00 11.78 -10.62
C MET A 134 3.33 11.08 -10.97
N LYS A 135 4.22 11.77 -11.68
CA LYS A 135 5.49 11.19 -12.18
C LYS A 135 6.59 11.18 -11.13
N GLU A 136 6.69 12.27 -10.40
CA GLU A 136 7.69 12.47 -9.36
C GLU A 136 6.97 12.98 -8.12
N PHE A 137 7.33 12.47 -6.96
CA PHE A 137 6.74 12.86 -5.69
C PHE A 137 7.65 12.46 -4.54
N ILE A 138 7.54 13.21 -3.46
CA ILE A 138 8.17 12.90 -2.19
C ILE A 138 7.07 12.58 -1.20
N ILE A 139 7.16 11.41 -0.57
CA ILE A 139 6.27 11.03 0.54
C ILE A 139 7.04 11.23 1.83
N ASN A 140 6.52 12.11 2.68
CA ASN A 140 7.02 12.29 4.02
C ASN A 140 6.14 11.49 4.99
N ILE A 141 6.76 10.63 5.78
CA ILE A 141 6.09 9.79 6.76
C ILE A 141 6.64 10.16 8.13
N SER A 142 5.80 10.70 8.99
CA SER A 142 6.13 11.01 10.38
C SER A 142 5.31 10.15 11.33
N PHE A 143 5.88 9.87 12.48
CA PHE A 143 5.28 9.04 13.51
C PHE A 143 5.16 9.83 14.79
N ASP A 144 3.94 9.97 15.28
CA ASP A 144 3.65 10.64 16.55
C ASP A 144 3.36 9.61 17.63
N GLY A 145 3.80 9.90 18.85
CA GLY A 145 3.51 9.11 20.03
C GLY A 145 4.75 8.70 20.80
N THR A 146 4.54 8.54 22.08
CA THR A 146 5.56 8.11 23.05
C THR A 146 5.20 6.80 23.73
N ASP A 147 4.17 6.10 23.24
CA ASP A 147 3.65 4.91 23.91
C ASP A 147 4.66 3.78 23.87
N GLU A 148 5.19 3.50 25.06
CA GLU A 148 6.25 2.53 25.31
C GLU A 148 5.74 1.07 25.36
N GLU A 149 4.40 0.86 25.25
CA GLU A 149 3.80 -0.42 25.63
C GLU A 149 3.95 -1.54 24.60
N ASP A 150 4.28 -1.22 23.34
CA ASP A 150 4.31 -2.21 22.26
C ASP A 150 5.69 -2.39 21.59
N ALA A 151 6.75 -2.14 22.31
CA ALA A 151 8.09 -2.40 21.80
C ALA A 151 8.27 -3.91 21.57
N GLY A 152 8.14 -4.33 20.33
CA GLY A 152 8.43 -5.72 19.95
C GLY A 152 9.88 -6.05 20.25
N VAL A 153 10.12 -7.25 20.79
CA VAL A 153 11.47 -7.80 20.93
C VAL A 153 11.95 -8.25 19.56
N LEU A 154 13.08 -7.75 19.09
CA LEU A 154 13.67 -8.21 17.84
C LEU A 154 13.98 -9.71 17.93
N LEU A 155 13.41 -10.48 17.01
CA LEU A 155 13.66 -11.91 16.91
C LEU A 155 14.88 -12.17 16.00
N SER A 156 15.54 -13.30 16.21
CA SER A 156 16.68 -13.70 15.36
C SER A 156 16.29 -13.74 13.87
N GLY A 157 17.16 -13.25 13.03
CA GLY A 157 16.95 -13.17 11.58
C GLY A 157 16.13 -11.95 11.12
N PHE A 158 15.97 -10.92 11.97
CA PHE A 158 15.37 -9.65 11.55
C PHE A 158 16.22 -8.94 10.46
N GLU A 159 17.50 -9.25 10.39
CA GLU A 159 18.44 -8.73 9.37
C GLU A 159 17.98 -9.10 7.95
N ASN A 160 17.21 -10.18 7.79
CA ASN A 160 16.64 -10.56 6.49
C ASN A 160 15.58 -9.57 5.98
N LEU A 161 15.15 -8.62 6.82
CA LEU A 161 14.27 -7.52 6.41
C LEU A 161 15.02 -6.40 5.70
N ILE A 162 16.36 -6.37 5.77
CA ILE A 162 17.20 -5.45 5.01
C ILE A 162 16.91 -5.65 3.52
N GLY A 163 16.51 -4.59 2.83
CA GLY A 163 16.12 -4.64 1.41
C GLY A 163 14.66 -5.04 1.16
N THR A 164 13.92 -5.54 2.16
CA THR A 164 12.49 -5.78 2.04
C THR A 164 11.68 -4.58 2.52
N ILE A 165 12.15 -3.92 3.58
CA ILE A 165 11.55 -2.71 4.14
C ILE A 165 12.18 -1.49 3.46
N SER A 166 11.36 -0.68 2.79
CA SER A 166 11.84 0.45 1.97
C SER A 166 12.55 1.55 2.76
N ASN A 167 12.17 1.76 4.01
CA ASN A 167 12.75 2.77 4.90
C ASN A 167 13.69 2.17 5.96
N TYR A 168 14.26 0.98 5.71
CA TYR A 168 15.21 0.37 6.64
C TYR A 168 16.44 1.25 6.80
N ASN A 169 16.70 1.72 8.01
CA ASN A 169 17.85 2.54 8.37
C ASN A 169 18.20 2.41 9.86
N THR A 170 19.35 2.95 10.24
CA THR A 170 19.83 2.90 11.61
C THR A 170 18.86 3.55 12.60
N ALA A 171 18.26 4.69 12.24
CA ALA A 171 17.34 5.40 13.11
C ALA A 171 16.09 4.56 13.43
N LEU A 172 15.55 3.84 12.45
CA LEU A 172 14.43 2.91 12.67
C LEU A 172 14.86 1.80 13.65
N MET A 173 16.03 1.18 13.43
CA MET A 173 16.52 0.10 14.28
C MET A 173 16.87 0.56 15.70
N ASP A 174 17.33 1.79 15.88
CA ASP A 174 17.63 2.36 17.18
C ASP A 174 16.38 2.46 18.07
N THR A 175 15.19 2.63 17.49
CA THR A 175 13.95 2.60 18.27
C THR A 175 13.73 1.25 18.94
N TYR A 176 14.03 0.14 18.25
CA TYR A 176 13.92 -1.22 18.78
C TYR A 176 15.03 -1.57 19.76
N ASN A 177 16.25 -1.17 19.47
CA ASN A 177 17.39 -1.37 20.37
C ASN A 177 17.19 -0.66 21.71
N THR A 178 16.67 0.57 21.70
CA THR A 178 16.35 1.32 22.90
C THR A 178 15.26 0.64 23.72
N ALA A 179 14.23 0.13 23.07
CA ALA A 179 13.15 -0.61 23.70
C ALA A 179 13.65 -1.92 24.35
N LEU A 180 14.52 -2.66 23.66
CA LEU A 180 15.14 -3.88 24.20
C LEU A 180 15.94 -3.59 25.50
N VAL A 181 16.78 -2.54 25.51
CA VAL A 181 17.54 -2.16 26.70
C VAL A 181 16.63 -1.77 27.87
N ARG A 182 15.51 -1.10 27.60
CA ARG A 182 14.51 -0.78 28.62
C ARG A 182 13.80 -2.02 29.15
N SER A 183 13.44 -2.97 28.28
CA SER A 183 12.80 -4.23 28.69
C SER A 183 13.70 -5.08 29.57
N LEU A 184 15.00 -5.16 29.27
CA LEU A 184 15.99 -5.87 30.09
C LEU A 184 16.22 -5.24 31.49
N ARG A 185 15.87 -3.95 31.67
CA ARG A 185 15.93 -3.28 32.97
C ARG A 185 14.68 -3.51 33.84
N ARG A 186 13.58 -4.03 33.29
CA ARG A 186 12.42 -4.45 34.06
C ARG A 186 12.67 -5.85 34.61
N THR A 187 12.85 -5.93 35.93
CA THR A 187 13.24 -7.17 36.68
C THR A 187 12.13 -8.22 36.79
N ASP A 188 11.00 -8.09 36.12
CA ASP A 188 9.83 -8.94 36.27
C ASP A 188 9.53 -9.89 35.10
N TYR A 189 10.48 -10.13 34.21
CA TYR A 189 10.28 -11.10 33.14
C TYR A 189 10.60 -12.52 33.64
N GLN A 190 9.57 -13.33 33.85
CA GLN A 190 9.72 -14.77 33.83
C GLN A 190 9.93 -15.21 32.38
N CYS A 191 11.14 -15.62 32.03
CA CYS A 191 11.42 -16.30 30.78
C CYS A 191 10.71 -17.66 30.80
N TYR A 192 9.76 -17.85 29.91
CA TYR A 192 9.20 -19.17 29.64
C TYR A 192 9.95 -19.75 28.44
N ASP A 193 10.76 -20.77 28.70
CA ASP A 193 11.33 -21.60 27.63
C ASP A 193 10.23 -22.51 27.08
N TYR A 194 9.76 -22.25 25.87
CA TYR A 194 8.86 -23.16 25.16
C TYR A 194 9.69 -24.21 24.45
N LEU A 195 9.66 -25.45 24.94
CA LEU A 195 10.15 -26.59 24.21
C LEU A 195 9.04 -27.07 23.25
N ILE A 196 9.19 -26.83 21.95
CA ILE A 196 8.34 -27.43 20.93
C ILE A 196 8.93 -28.80 20.60
N ILE A 197 8.24 -29.86 21.04
CA ILE A 197 8.54 -31.24 20.62
C ILE A 197 7.68 -31.52 19.39
N GLY A 198 8.31 -31.64 18.20
CA GLY A 198 7.68 -32.07 16.95
C GLY A 198 7.84 -33.57 16.76
#